data_9645d507dfc88e95c6271ed3af1804c5
#
_entry.id   9645d507dfc88e95c6271ed3af1804c5
#
_cell.length_a   1.000
_cell.length_b   1.000
_cell.length_c   1.000
_cell.angle_alpha   90.00
_cell.angle_beta   90.00
_cell.angle_gamma   90.00
#
_symmetry.space_group_name_H-M   'P 1'
#
loop_
_entity.id
_entity.type
_entity.pdbx_description
1 polymer ?
#
loop_
_entity_poly.entity_id
_entity_poly.type
_entity_poly.pdbx_seq_one_letter_code
_entity_poly.pdbx_strand_id
1 'polypeptide(L)'
;MSNEPGLVPELTVTDYEASRRFWCDLVGFSLRYERPEEGFGYLVLGNAHLMLDQIDRGRTWATGPLDLPLGRGINLEVQTEELDSAWHRMAEAGWPIFAEPEEKWYRAGNIEIGVRQFLVQDPDGYLLRLQQEIGERPALRG
;
A
#
# COMPACT_ATOMS: atom_id res chain seq x y z
N MET A 1 4.41 13.69 22.79
CA MET A 1 4.98 12.55 22.03
C MET A 1 4.25 12.40 20.71
N SER A 2 5.03 12.21 19.69
CA SER A 2 4.48 12.01 18.36
C SER A 2 3.86 10.61 18.23
N ASN A 3 2.71 10.51 17.56
CA ASN A 3 2.09 9.25 17.17
C ASN A 3 2.56 8.81 15.77
N GLU A 4 3.65 9.42 15.30
CA GLU A 4 4.20 9.09 14.00
C GLU A 4 4.77 7.66 14.01
N PRO A 5 4.60 6.89 12.92
CA PRO A 5 5.17 5.55 12.84
C PRO A 5 6.69 5.60 12.81
N GLY A 6 7.32 4.60 13.41
CA GLY A 6 8.78 4.49 13.41
C GLY A 6 9.35 3.99 12.09
N LEU A 7 8.51 3.51 11.20
CA LEU A 7 8.90 3.02 9.89
C LEU A 7 7.99 3.63 8.83
N VAL A 8 8.58 4.27 7.83
CA VAL A 8 7.83 4.85 6.71
C VAL A 8 8.50 4.43 5.42
N PRO A 9 7.85 3.61 4.59
CA PRO A 9 8.38 3.27 3.28
C PRO A 9 8.41 4.50 2.37
N GLU A 10 9.47 4.63 1.59
CA GLU A 10 9.56 5.63 0.54
C GLU A 10 9.74 4.89 -0.78
N LEU A 11 8.77 5.03 -1.67
CA LEU A 11 8.80 4.35 -2.95
C LEU A 11 9.35 5.29 -4.01
N THR A 12 10.41 4.85 -4.71
CA THR A 12 10.86 5.54 -5.91
C THR A 12 9.90 5.19 -7.03
N VAL A 13 9.33 6.20 -7.68
CA VAL A 13 8.30 6.03 -8.71
C VAL A 13 8.73 6.70 -10.01
N THR A 14 8.15 6.26 -11.13
CA THR A 14 8.50 6.81 -12.43
C THR A 14 7.71 8.07 -12.76
N ASP A 15 6.49 8.20 -12.21
CA ASP A 15 5.60 9.33 -12.46
C ASP A 15 4.85 9.65 -11.18
N TYR A 16 5.27 10.71 -10.50
CA TYR A 16 4.69 11.08 -9.21
C TYR A 16 3.18 11.30 -9.28
N GLU A 17 2.70 12.01 -10.31
CA GLU A 17 1.28 12.32 -10.43
C GLU A 17 0.44 11.04 -10.60
N ALA A 18 0.90 10.10 -11.42
CA ALA A 18 0.21 8.82 -11.60
C ALA A 18 0.19 8.01 -10.30
N SER A 19 1.31 7.97 -9.59
CA SER A 19 1.40 7.26 -8.32
C SER A 19 0.51 7.91 -7.26
N ARG A 20 0.53 9.22 -7.16
CA ARG A 20 -0.32 9.93 -6.21
C ARG A 20 -1.81 9.66 -6.47
N ARG A 21 -2.23 9.69 -7.74
CA ARG A 21 -3.62 9.36 -8.09
C ARG A 21 -3.99 7.95 -7.68
N PHE A 22 -3.10 6.98 -7.92
CA PHE A 22 -3.37 5.60 -7.52
C PHE A 22 -3.54 5.49 -5.99
N TRP A 23 -2.54 5.95 -5.25
CA TRP A 23 -2.54 5.78 -3.80
C TRP A 23 -3.62 6.61 -3.10
N CYS A 24 -3.92 7.80 -3.60
CA CYS A 24 -4.94 8.66 -3.00
C CYS A 24 -6.34 8.36 -3.52
N ASP A 25 -6.52 8.31 -4.83
CA ASP A 25 -7.87 8.23 -5.40
C ASP A 25 -8.42 6.81 -5.42
N LEU A 26 -7.57 5.79 -5.57
CA LEU A 26 -8.01 4.40 -5.61
C LEU A 26 -7.86 3.72 -4.26
N VAL A 27 -6.70 3.79 -3.64
CA VAL A 27 -6.46 3.12 -2.36
C VAL A 27 -7.14 3.86 -1.22
N GLY A 28 -7.07 5.17 -1.20
CA GLY A 28 -7.73 5.98 -0.18
C GLY A 28 -6.79 6.70 0.77
N PHE A 29 -5.50 6.80 0.43
CA PHE A 29 -4.58 7.63 1.21
C PHE A 29 -4.95 9.10 1.05
N SER A 30 -4.64 9.88 2.08
CA SER A 30 -4.75 11.34 2.05
C SER A 30 -3.37 11.95 1.89
N LEU A 31 -3.28 13.00 1.11
CA LEU A 31 -2.04 13.74 0.95
C LEU A 31 -1.82 14.60 2.19
N ARG A 32 -0.74 14.34 2.92
CA ARG A 32 -0.38 15.13 4.09
C ARG A 32 0.36 16.42 3.71
N TYR A 33 1.34 16.27 2.82
CA TYR A 33 2.03 17.39 2.18
C TYR A 33 2.79 16.88 0.96
N GLU A 34 3.15 17.78 0.07
CA GLU A 34 3.94 17.41 -1.10
C GLU A 34 4.88 18.52 -1.52
N ARG A 35 5.87 18.14 -2.29
CA ARG A 35 6.77 19.05 -2.98
C ARG A 35 6.74 18.66 -4.47
N PRO A 36 5.75 19.17 -5.24
CA PRO A 36 5.59 18.73 -6.64
C PRO A 36 6.82 18.99 -7.49
N GLU A 37 7.55 20.06 -7.22
CA GLU A 37 8.77 20.42 -7.93
C GLU A 37 9.87 19.36 -7.75
N GLU A 38 9.83 18.62 -6.66
CA GLU A 38 10.76 17.52 -6.40
C GLU A 38 10.17 16.16 -6.74
N GLY A 39 8.88 16.12 -7.14
CA GLY A 39 8.18 14.85 -7.37
C GLY A 39 7.97 14.06 -6.10
N PHE A 40 7.74 14.74 -4.98
CA PHE A 40 7.65 14.13 -3.66
C PHE A 40 6.29 14.34 -3.03
N GLY A 41 5.75 13.30 -2.37
CA GLY A 41 4.56 13.40 -1.57
C GLY A 41 4.61 12.51 -0.35
N TYR A 42 3.97 12.96 0.73
CA TYR A 42 3.82 12.21 1.97
C TYR A 42 2.34 11.89 2.15
N LEU A 43 2.00 10.60 2.20
CA LEU A 43 0.63 10.11 2.19
C LEU A 43 0.31 9.36 3.49
N VAL A 44 -0.95 9.44 3.92
CA VAL A 44 -1.41 8.84 5.18
C VAL A 44 -2.75 8.15 4.99
N LEU A 45 -2.89 6.96 5.52
CA LEU A 45 -4.18 6.25 5.63
C LEU A 45 -4.22 5.62 7.02
N GLY A 46 -5.05 6.17 7.93
CA GLY A 46 -5.04 5.75 9.31
C GLY A 46 -3.66 5.99 9.91
N ASN A 47 -3.03 4.95 10.44
CA ASN A 47 -1.66 5.02 10.93
C ASN A 47 -0.63 4.49 9.93
N ALA A 48 -1.04 4.19 8.70
CA ALA A 48 -0.12 3.83 7.63
C ALA A 48 0.39 5.10 6.97
N HIS A 49 1.70 5.21 6.86
CA HIS A 49 2.37 6.35 6.23
C HIS A 49 3.21 5.85 5.06
N LEU A 50 3.27 6.62 3.99
CA LEU A 50 3.94 6.25 2.76
C LEU A 50 4.49 7.50 2.09
N MET A 51 5.71 7.43 1.59
CA MET A 51 6.30 8.51 0.80
C MET A 51 6.47 8.07 -0.63
N LEU A 52 6.27 8.99 -1.56
CA LEU A 52 6.53 8.80 -2.99
C LEU A 52 7.60 9.79 -3.42
N ASP A 53 8.55 9.34 -4.24
CA ASP A 53 9.65 10.15 -4.71
C ASP A 53 9.94 9.81 -6.17
N GLN A 54 9.73 10.77 -7.07
CA GLN A 54 9.91 10.51 -8.49
C GLN A 54 11.39 10.43 -8.86
N ILE A 55 11.72 9.40 -9.62
CA ILE A 55 13.07 9.24 -10.18
C ILE A 55 13.39 10.48 -11.04
N ASP A 56 14.64 10.91 -11.02
CA ASP A 56 15.15 12.06 -11.78
C ASP A 56 14.62 13.43 -11.34
N ARG A 57 13.98 13.50 -10.17
CA ARG A 57 13.62 14.77 -9.52
C ARG A 57 14.08 14.69 -8.08
N GLY A 58 14.65 15.77 -7.56
CA GLY A 58 15.14 15.79 -6.21
C GLY A 58 16.18 14.70 -5.95
N ARG A 59 16.18 14.14 -4.75
CA ARG A 59 17.14 13.12 -4.33
C ARG A 59 16.53 11.73 -4.44
N THR A 60 17.18 10.83 -5.18
CA THR A 60 16.77 9.44 -5.31
C THR A 60 17.78 8.51 -4.64
N TRP A 61 17.28 7.62 -3.78
CA TRP A 61 18.09 6.60 -3.10
C TRP A 61 17.84 5.25 -3.77
N ALA A 62 18.64 4.92 -4.77
CA ALA A 62 18.53 3.63 -5.45
C ALA A 62 19.82 2.84 -5.30
N THR A 63 19.72 1.57 -4.96
CA THR A 63 20.87 0.70 -4.74
C THR A 63 21.36 0.05 -6.02
N GLY A 64 20.66 0.22 -7.11
CA GLY A 64 21.01 -0.35 -8.41
C GLY A 64 20.00 0.09 -9.47
N PRO A 65 20.11 -0.45 -10.70
CA PRO A 65 19.17 -0.12 -11.76
C PRO A 65 17.73 -0.44 -11.37
N LEU A 66 16.79 0.42 -11.79
CA LEU A 66 15.38 0.27 -11.50
C LEU A 66 14.66 -0.25 -12.75
N ASP A 67 14.37 -1.54 -12.77
CA ASP A 67 13.67 -2.19 -13.88
C ASP A 67 12.24 -2.53 -13.45
N LEU A 68 11.26 -2.23 -14.31
CA LEU A 68 9.86 -2.52 -14.03
C LEU A 68 9.57 -4.02 -14.15
N PRO A 69 8.70 -4.58 -13.32
CA PRO A 69 8.00 -3.95 -12.20
C PRO A 69 8.93 -3.73 -11.01
N LEU A 70 8.79 -2.58 -10.36
CA LEU A 70 9.58 -2.25 -9.18
C LEU A 70 9.07 -2.99 -7.94
N GLY A 71 9.95 -3.09 -6.94
CA GLY A 71 9.56 -3.64 -5.64
C GLY A 71 9.37 -5.16 -5.61
N ARG A 72 9.99 -5.89 -6.53
CA ARG A 72 9.92 -7.35 -6.52
C ARG A 72 10.46 -7.91 -5.22
N GLY A 73 9.69 -8.82 -4.61
CA GLY A 73 10.09 -9.44 -3.35
C GLY A 73 9.61 -8.74 -2.11
N ILE A 74 8.89 -7.61 -2.25
CA ILE A 74 8.28 -6.92 -1.12
C ILE A 74 6.81 -6.70 -1.40
N ASN A 75 5.99 -6.80 -0.36
CA ASN A 75 4.61 -6.34 -0.43
C ASN A 75 4.33 -5.45 0.79
N LEU A 76 3.46 -4.48 0.59
CA LEU A 76 3.07 -3.54 1.63
C LEU A 76 1.68 -3.93 2.13
N GLU A 77 1.60 -4.31 3.40
CA GLU A 77 0.33 -4.58 4.04
C GLU A 77 -0.22 -3.27 4.60
N VAL A 78 -1.41 -2.90 4.16
CA VAL A 78 -2.07 -1.68 4.61
C VAL A 78 -3.43 -2.03 5.18
N GLN A 79 -3.66 -1.67 6.44
CA GLN A 79 -4.95 -1.86 7.10
C GLN A 79 -5.90 -0.73 6.72
N THR A 80 -7.15 -1.08 6.47
CA THR A 80 -8.19 -0.09 6.25
C THR A 80 -9.53 -0.61 6.78
N GLU A 81 -10.36 0.33 7.27
CA GLU A 81 -11.74 0.02 7.65
C GLU A 81 -12.68 0.15 6.43
N GLU A 82 -12.13 0.56 5.27
CA GLU A 82 -12.89 0.89 4.07
C GLU A 82 -12.50 0.00 2.89
N LEU A 83 -12.30 -1.31 3.17
CA LEU A 83 -11.84 -2.25 2.13
C LEU A 83 -12.82 -2.33 0.95
N ASP A 84 -14.12 -2.39 1.25
CA ASP A 84 -15.14 -2.49 0.20
C ASP A 84 -15.15 -1.25 -0.69
N SER A 85 -15.00 -0.07 -0.10
CA SER A 85 -14.94 1.18 -0.87
C SER A 85 -13.73 1.20 -1.80
N ALA A 86 -12.57 0.77 -1.30
CA ALA A 86 -11.36 0.69 -2.12
C ALA A 86 -11.55 -0.33 -3.26
N TRP A 87 -12.13 -1.48 -2.96
CA TRP A 87 -12.41 -2.48 -3.98
C TRP A 87 -13.30 -1.92 -5.10
N HIS A 88 -14.38 -1.20 -4.72
CA HIS A 88 -15.28 -0.59 -5.70
C HIS A 88 -14.57 0.45 -6.57
N ARG A 89 -13.70 1.27 -5.98
CA ARG A 89 -12.93 2.27 -6.75
C ARG A 89 -12.00 1.59 -7.76
N MET A 90 -11.35 0.50 -7.35
CA MET A 90 -10.49 -0.28 -8.24
C MET A 90 -11.29 -0.86 -9.40
N ALA A 91 -12.45 -1.44 -9.09
CA ALA A 91 -13.33 -2.05 -10.09
C ALA A 91 -13.85 -1.00 -11.09
N GLU A 92 -14.29 0.15 -10.61
CA GLU A 92 -14.75 1.23 -11.49
C GLU A 92 -13.65 1.75 -12.39
N ALA A 93 -12.42 1.82 -11.89
CA ALA A 93 -11.28 2.27 -12.68
C ALA A 93 -10.76 1.19 -13.64
N GLY A 94 -11.28 -0.05 -13.53
CA GLY A 94 -10.76 -1.16 -14.32
C GLY A 94 -9.32 -1.51 -13.97
N TRP A 95 -8.90 -1.27 -12.72
CA TRP A 95 -7.53 -1.51 -12.31
C TRP A 95 -7.24 -3.01 -12.25
N PRO A 96 -6.11 -3.47 -12.81
CA PRO A 96 -5.77 -4.89 -12.78
C PRO A 96 -5.63 -5.41 -11.35
N ILE A 97 -6.19 -6.58 -11.09
CA ILE A 97 -6.15 -7.19 -9.75
C ILE A 97 -5.10 -8.30 -9.75
N PHE A 98 -4.20 -8.26 -8.77
CA PHE A 98 -3.18 -9.29 -8.60
C PHE A 98 -3.78 -10.53 -7.93
N ALA A 99 -4.54 -10.33 -6.85
CA ALA A 99 -5.26 -11.40 -6.17
C ALA A 99 -6.64 -10.93 -5.76
N GLU A 100 -7.65 -11.72 -6.11
CA GLU A 100 -9.05 -11.41 -5.83
C GLU A 100 -9.32 -11.34 -4.33
N PRO A 101 -10.37 -10.64 -3.90
CA PRO A 101 -10.73 -10.59 -2.49
C PRO A 101 -10.92 -11.98 -1.91
N GLU A 102 -10.33 -12.19 -0.74
CA GLU A 102 -10.45 -13.44 -0.01
C GLU A 102 -10.53 -13.18 1.49
N GLU A 103 -11.13 -14.11 2.21
CA GLU A 103 -11.05 -14.17 3.66
C GLU A 103 -9.96 -15.18 4.02
N LYS A 104 -9.05 -14.77 4.89
CA LYS A 104 -7.93 -15.61 5.29
C LYS A 104 -7.70 -15.51 6.79
N TRP A 105 -7.41 -16.63 7.41
CA TRP A 105 -7.09 -16.71 8.83
C TRP A 105 -5.63 -17.08 8.97
N TYR A 106 -4.86 -16.22 9.60
CA TYR A 106 -3.42 -16.40 9.79
C TYR A 106 -3.12 -16.75 11.24
N ARG A 107 -2.28 -17.75 11.43
CA ARG A 107 -1.87 -18.14 12.77
C ARG A 107 -0.91 -17.10 13.34
N ALA A 108 -1.22 -16.65 14.58
CA ALA A 108 -0.42 -15.69 15.33
C ALA A 108 -0.29 -16.20 16.76
N GLY A 109 0.71 -17.08 16.98
CA GLY A 109 0.86 -17.75 18.27
C GLY A 109 -0.24 -18.78 18.52
N ASN A 110 -1.03 -18.57 19.56
CA ASN A 110 -2.13 -19.47 19.94
C ASN A 110 -3.49 -19.03 19.44
N ILE A 111 -3.54 -17.98 18.63
CA ILE A 111 -4.76 -17.50 18.00
C ILE A 111 -4.61 -17.47 16.49
N GLU A 112 -5.73 -17.27 15.80
CA GLU A 112 -5.74 -16.94 14.38
C GLU A 112 -6.40 -15.59 14.22
N ILE A 113 -5.80 -14.76 13.37
CA ILE A 113 -6.33 -13.44 13.00
C ILE A 113 -6.97 -13.56 11.64
N GLY A 114 -8.25 -13.17 11.56
CA GLY A 114 -8.98 -13.20 10.31
C GLY A 114 -8.93 -11.85 9.62
N VAL A 115 -8.70 -11.90 8.31
CA VAL A 115 -8.66 -10.71 7.46
C VAL A 115 -9.42 -10.96 6.19
N ARG A 116 -9.99 -9.89 5.63
CA ARG A 116 -10.41 -9.82 4.23
C ARG A 116 -9.36 -8.99 3.52
N GLN A 117 -8.89 -9.46 2.36
CA GLN A 117 -7.79 -8.79 1.68
C GLN A 117 -7.88 -8.99 0.18
N PHE A 118 -7.32 -8.04 -0.56
CA PHE A 118 -7.03 -8.22 -1.98
C PHE A 118 -5.69 -7.57 -2.29
N LEU A 119 -5.09 -7.95 -3.41
CA LEU A 119 -3.79 -7.44 -3.79
C LEU A 119 -3.85 -6.80 -5.17
N VAL A 120 -3.17 -5.67 -5.29
CA VAL A 120 -2.99 -4.94 -6.55
C VAL A 120 -1.55 -4.46 -6.62
N GLN A 121 -1.10 -4.15 -7.83
CA GLN A 121 0.18 -3.47 -8.03
C GLN A 121 -0.08 -2.01 -8.32
N ASP A 122 0.79 -1.14 -7.82
CA ASP A 122 0.72 0.27 -8.13
C ASP A 122 1.22 0.52 -9.57
N PRO A 123 1.20 1.77 -10.07
CA PRO A 123 1.62 2.02 -11.46
C PRO A 123 3.02 1.52 -11.82
N ASP A 124 3.91 1.40 -10.85
CA ASP A 124 5.30 0.96 -11.08
C ASP A 124 5.54 -0.50 -10.76
N GLY A 125 4.53 -1.20 -10.21
CA GLY A 125 4.62 -2.60 -9.89
C GLY A 125 4.77 -2.93 -8.42
N TYR A 126 4.82 -1.94 -7.53
CA TYR A 126 4.87 -2.22 -6.09
C TYR A 126 3.59 -2.93 -5.66
N LEU A 127 3.76 -4.04 -4.95
CA LEU A 127 2.65 -4.89 -4.55
C LEU A 127 2.03 -4.40 -3.24
N LEU A 128 0.74 -4.09 -3.29
CA LEU A 128 -0.04 -3.66 -2.15
C LEU A 128 -0.99 -4.77 -1.74
N ARG A 129 -0.96 -5.12 -0.45
CA ARG A 129 -1.93 -6.01 0.16
C ARG A 129 -2.81 -5.17 1.08
N LEU A 130 -4.01 -4.84 0.59
CA LEU A 130 -4.96 -4.02 1.32
C LEU A 130 -5.89 -4.95 2.09
N GLN A 131 -6.03 -4.73 3.38
CA GLN A 131 -6.76 -5.66 4.22
C GLN A 131 -7.55 -4.98 5.33
N GLN A 132 -8.57 -5.70 5.79
CA GLN A 132 -9.42 -5.31 6.91
C GLN A 132 -9.50 -6.49 7.85
N GLU A 133 -9.16 -6.26 9.13
CA GLU A 133 -9.27 -7.30 10.14
C GLU A 133 -10.74 -7.58 10.45
N ILE A 134 -11.12 -8.87 10.49
CA ILE A 134 -12.51 -9.28 10.73
C ILE A 134 -12.69 -10.01 12.05
N GLY A 135 -11.62 -10.37 12.75
CA GLY A 135 -11.73 -10.97 14.05
C GLY A 135 -10.56 -11.87 14.45
N GLU A 136 -10.73 -12.50 15.57
CA GLU A 136 -9.76 -13.45 16.11
C GLU A 136 -10.49 -14.73 16.52
N ARG A 137 -9.77 -15.85 16.54
CA ARG A 137 -10.28 -17.12 17.03
C ARG A 137 -9.11 -17.96 17.57
N PRO A 138 -9.38 -18.97 18.43
CA PRO A 138 -8.30 -19.86 18.87
C PRO A 138 -7.68 -20.59 17.68
N ALA A 139 -6.35 -20.77 17.72
CA ALA A 139 -5.67 -21.52 16.69
C ALA A 139 -6.08 -22.99 16.76
N LEU A 140 -6.33 -23.60 15.58
CA LEU A 140 -6.63 -25.02 15.50
C LEU A 140 -5.36 -25.80 15.77
N ARG A 141 -5.48 -26.86 16.60
CA ARG A 141 -4.39 -27.79 16.84
C ARG A 141 -4.55 -28.93 15.83
N GLY A 142 -3.58 -29.04 14.95
CA GLY A 142 -3.51 -30.13 13.99
C GLY A 142 -2.82 -31.34 14.57
#